data_369ab1ea438cd569216d61b293b81b3d
#
_entry.id   369ab1ea438cd569216d61b293b81b3d
#
_cell.length_a   1.000
_cell.length_b   1.000
_cell.length_c   1.000
_cell.angle_alpha   90.00
_cell.angle_beta   90.00
_cell.angle_gamma   90.00
#
_symmetry.space_group_name_H-M   'P 1'
#
loop_
_entity.id
_entity.type
_entity.pdbx_description
1 polymer ?
#
loop_
_entity_poly.entity_id
_entity_poly.type
_entity_poly.pdbx_seq_one_letter_code
_entity_poly.pdbx_strand_id
1 'polypeptide(L)'
;MPIFSVSRVVRSLAAVALVAFAGHAAAQAVFRFTAIPDESPTELARKAGPLVKYLESRLGMKVEFTPVTDYAASVEALANKQVDMAWFGGFTFVQANVRSGGKAVPLVQRAEDETFKSVFITTDPAIKTLADLKGKSVSFGSQSSTSGHLMPRSYLLEAKIDPDKDFRRVAYSGAHDATIAAVAAGKVDAGALNISVWDKFVADRKVDASKVRVFYTTPSYYDYNWTVHADMPAATKDKLAKAFLDLSPATPEGKAILDLQRATRFVPTSADNYKGIEAAARSAGLLK
;
A
#
# COMPACT_ATOMS: atom_id res chain seq x y z
N MET A 1 56.77 7.42 85.84
CA MET A 1 56.56 8.27 84.67
C MET A 1 56.25 7.37 83.55
N PRO A 2 55.04 7.40 83.00
CA PRO A 2 54.62 6.41 82.01
C PRO A 2 54.82 6.92 80.55
N ILE A 3 55.25 6.03 79.68
CA ILE A 3 55.41 6.25 78.29
C ILE A 3 54.19 5.59 77.59
N PHE A 4 53.38 6.39 76.95
CA PHE A 4 52.19 5.97 76.15
C PHE A 4 52.69 5.45 74.79
N SER A 5 52.34 4.20 74.50
CA SER A 5 52.46 3.63 73.17
C SER A 5 51.14 3.93 72.37
N VAL A 6 51.27 4.59 71.23
CA VAL A 6 50.16 4.87 70.31
C VAL A 6 50.15 3.82 69.20
N SER A 7 49.19 2.92 69.28
CA SER A 7 48.93 1.96 68.22
C SER A 7 48.22 2.61 67.06
N ARG A 8 48.85 2.62 65.90
CA ARG A 8 48.22 3.07 64.66
C ARG A 8 47.34 1.94 64.11
N VAL A 9 46.03 2.14 64.18
CA VAL A 9 45.08 1.30 63.48
C VAL A 9 44.97 1.82 62.03
N VAL A 10 45.54 1.03 61.12
CA VAL A 10 45.35 1.26 59.69
C VAL A 10 43.99 0.67 59.28
N ARG A 11 43.01 1.53 59.01
CA ARG A 11 41.74 1.15 58.44
C ARG A 11 41.91 1.09 56.93
N SER A 12 42.00 -0.12 56.39
CA SER A 12 41.87 -0.37 54.94
C SER A 12 40.44 -0.18 54.50
N LEU A 13 40.16 0.91 53.79
CA LEU A 13 38.90 1.13 53.08
C LEU A 13 38.98 0.32 51.75
N ALA A 14 38.31 -0.84 51.73
CA ALA A 14 38.05 -1.53 50.49
C ALA A 14 36.90 -0.82 49.75
N ALA A 15 37.24 -0.03 48.76
CA ALA A 15 36.26 0.55 47.84
C ALA A 15 35.74 -0.55 46.91
N VAL A 16 34.55 -1.08 47.20
CA VAL A 16 33.81 -1.95 46.29
C VAL A 16 33.21 -1.05 45.19
N ALA A 17 33.86 -1.00 44.03
CA ALA A 17 33.33 -0.41 42.84
C ALA A 17 32.18 -1.32 42.32
N LEU A 18 30.95 -1.01 42.67
CA LEU A 18 29.75 -1.53 42.00
C LEU A 18 29.72 -0.93 40.58
N VAL A 19 30.21 -1.67 39.60
CA VAL A 19 29.95 -1.38 38.19
C VAL A 19 28.49 -1.73 37.94
N ALA A 20 27.62 -0.74 38.05
CA ALA A 20 26.24 -0.85 37.59
C ALA A 20 26.29 -1.01 36.06
N PHE A 21 26.22 -2.24 35.58
CA PHE A 21 25.81 -2.51 34.20
C PHE A 21 24.37 -2.02 34.06
N ALA A 22 24.20 -0.75 33.75
CA ALA A 22 22.97 -0.24 33.20
C ALA A 22 22.81 -0.89 31.80
N GLY A 23 22.27 -2.10 31.79
CA GLY A 23 21.78 -2.70 30.55
C GLY A 23 20.72 -1.76 30.02
N HIS A 24 21.11 -0.94 29.06
CA HIS A 24 20.14 -0.25 28.23
C HIS A 24 19.40 -1.37 27.51
N ALA A 25 18.21 -1.71 27.99
CA ALA A 25 17.24 -2.43 27.20
C ALA A 25 16.95 -1.51 25.99
N ALA A 26 17.76 -1.65 24.95
CA ALA A 26 17.45 -1.03 23.67
C ALA A 26 16.06 -1.54 23.34
N ALA A 27 15.07 -0.66 23.36
CA ALA A 27 13.73 -0.99 22.93
C ALA A 27 13.91 -1.66 21.56
N GLN A 28 13.52 -2.94 21.48
CA GLN A 28 13.71 -3.70 20.26
C GLN A 28 13.01 -2.95 19.14
N ALA A 29 13.78 -2.51 18.15
CA ALA A 29 13.25 -1.73 17.04
C ALA A 29 12.13 -2.53 16.39
N VAL A 30 10.96 -1.93 16.27
CA VAL A 30 9.79 -2.54 15.64
C VAL A 30 9.71 -2.01 14.22
N PHE A 31 9.72 -2.92 13.25
CA PHE A 31 9.47 -2.57 11.86
C PHE A 31 7.97 -2.44 11.61
N ARG A 32 7.52 -1.27 11.20
CA ARG A 32 6.10 -0.99 10.95
C ARG A 32 5.82 -0.86 9.47
N PHE A 33 4.78 -1.51 9.01
CA PHE A 33 4.30 -1.29 7.66
C PHE A 33 2.79 -1.04 7.62
N THR A 34 2.37 -0.36 6.56
CA THR A 34 0.96 -0.12 6.26
C THR A 34 0.61 -0.53 4.83
N ALA A 35 -0.65 -0.48 4.50
CA ALA A 35 -1.16 -0.62 3.15
C ALA A 35 -2.29 0.39 2.93
N ILE A 36 -2.43 0.87 1.69
CA ILE A 36 -3.65 1.60 1.30
C ILE A 36 -4.87 0.71 1.58
N PRO A 37 -5.96 1.24 2.14
CA PRO A 37 -7.17 0.46 2.42
C PRO A 37 -8.01 0.28 1.13
N ASP A 38 -7.45 -0.48 0.18
CA ASP A 38 -8.02 -0.73 -1.14
C ASP A 38 -9.16 -1.76 -1.16
N GLU A 39 -9.28 -2.51 -0.08
CA GLU A 39 -10.35 -3.48 0.21
C GLU A 39 -10.80 -3.34 1.68
N SER A 40 -11.78 -4.15 2.09
CA SER A 40 -12.31 -4.11 3.45
C SER A 40 -11.24 -4.35 4.53
N PRO A 41 -11.41 -3.82 5.76
CA PRO A 41 -10.47 -4.04 6.86
C PRO A 41 -10.20 -5.52 7.16
N THR A 42 -11.20 -6.38 7.00
CA THR A 42 -11.08 -7.84 7.18
C THR A 42 -10.11 -8.44 6.15
N GLU A 43 -10.21 -8.04 4.87
CA GLU A 43 -9.31 -8.51 3.82
C GLU A 43 -7.88 -8.00 4.05
N LEU A 44 -7.71 -6.76 4.46
CA LEU A 44 -6.40 -6.20 4.79
C LEU A 44 -5.74 -6.95 5.94
N ALA A 45 -6.47 -7.21 7.02
CA ALA A 45 -5.97 -7.98 8.16
C ALA A 45 -5.60 -9.43 7.76
N ARG A 46 -6.41 -10.06 6.89
CA ARG A 46 -6.15 -11.41 6.37
C ARG A 46 -4.86 -11.46 5.55
N LYS A 47 -4.57 -10.43 4.77
CA LYS A 47 -3.33 -10.32 3.98
C LYS A 47 -2.13 -10.02 4.86
N ALA A 48 -2.27 -9.16 5.87
CA ALA A 48 -1.18 -8.71 6.72
C ALA A 48 -0.62 -9.81 7.62
N GLY A 49 -1.47 -10.67 8.19
CA GLY A 49 -1.04 -11.66 9.19
C GLY A 49 0.11 -12.57 8.74
N PRO A 50 0.00 -13.30 7.63
CA PRO A 50 1.10 -14.12 7.09
C PRO A 50 2.34 -13.33 6.72
N LEU A 51 2.15 -12.12 6.17
CA LEU A 51 3.26 -11.24 5.77
C LEU A 51 4.05 -10.74 6.98
N VAL A 52 3.38 -10.40 8.10
CA VAL A 52 4.03 -10.04 9.37
C VAL A 52 4.98 -11.14 9.81
N LYS A 53 4.49 -12.38 9.94
CA LYS A 53 5.30 -13.53 10.37
C LYS A 53 6.49 -13.78 9.44
N TYR A 54 6.25 -13.70 8.15
CA TYR A 54 7.29 -13.88 7.14
C TYR A 54 8.38 -12.81 7.27
N LEU A 55 8.01 -11.54 7.34
CA LEU A 55 8.97 -10.44 7.47
C LEU A 55 9.72 -10.49 8.79
N GLU A 56 9.08 -10.89 9.91
CA GLU A 56 9.79 -11.12 11.19
C GLU A 56 10.91 -12.14 11.04
N SER A 57 10.63 -13.26 10.36
CA SER A 57 11.63 -14.31 10.13
C SER A 57 12.79 -13.82 9.25
N ARG A 58 12.51 -12.95 8.27
CA ARG A 58 13.52 -12.44 7.33
C ARG A 58 14.34 -11.29 7.89
N LEU A 59 13.73 -10.41 8.66
CA LEU A 59 14.39 -9.23 9.23
C LEU A 59 15.08 -9.53 10.57
N GLY A 60 14.62 -10.54 11.31
CA GLY A 60 15.11 -10.85 12.66
C GLY A 60 14.69 -9.82 13.70
N MET A 61 13.56 -9.14 13.49
CA MET A 61 12.99 -8.12 14.39
C MET A 61 11.48 -8.21 14.39
N LYS A 62 10.84 -7.60 15.40
CA LYS A 62 9.39 -7.51 15.48
C LYS A 62 8.84 -6.71 14.30
N VAL A 63 7.75 -7.20 13.69
CA VAL A 63 7.05 -6.54 12.58
C VAL A 63 5.61 -6.28 12.98
N GLU A 64 5.11 -5.09 12.68
CA GLU A 64 3.73 -4.69 12.97
C GLU A 64 3.05 -4.12 11.73
N PHE A 65 1.83 -4.58 11.46
CA PHE A 65 0.95 -3.94 10.49
C PHE A 65 0.19 -2.82 11.17
N THR A 66 0.29 -1.61 10.64
CA THR A 66 -0.40 -0.41 11.13
C THR A 66 -1.52 -0.05 10.15
N PRO A 67 -2.79 -0.38 10.43
CA PRO A 67 -3.90 0.01 9.57
C PRO A 67 -4.10 1.53 9.57
N VAL A 68 -4.57 2.04 8.45
CA VAL A 68 -4.90 3.47 8.27
C VAL A 68 -6.35 3.63 7.82
N THR A 69 -6.90 4.83 7.98
CA THR A 69 -8.32 5.12 7.69
C THR A 69 -8.61 5.28 6.20
N ASP A 70 -7.64 5.80 5.45
CA ASP A 70 -7.77 6.08 4.02
C ASP A 70 -6.41 6.11 3.31
N TYR A 71 -6.44 6.30 2.01
CA TYR A 71 -5.23 6.33 1.16
C TYR A 71 -4.30 7.51 1.51
N ALA A 72 -4.86 8.68 1.82
CA ALA A 72 -4.05 9.85 2.16
C ALA A 72 -3.31 9.64 3.49
N ALA A 73 -3.95 8.98 4.46
CA ALA A 73 -3.30 8.62 5.72
C ALA A 73 -2.12 7.67 5.53
N SER A 74 -2.16 6.74 4.55
CA SER A 74 -1.01 5.89 4.24
C SER A 74 0.15 6.68 3.64
N VAL A 75 -0.13 7.68 2.80
CA VAL A 75 0.86 8.60 2.22
C VAL A 75 1.56 9.39 3.34
N GLU A 76 0.78 9.99 4.24
CA GLU A 76 1.32 10.76 5.38
C GLU A 76 2.13 9.86 6.33
N ALA A 77 1.66 8.64 6.59
CA ALA A 77 2.35 7.71 7.47
C ALA A 77 3.78 7.39 6.98
N LEU A 78 3.97 7.13 5.68
CA LEU A 78 5.30 6.91 5.13
C LEU A 78 6.11 8.20 5.05
N ALA A 79 5.54 9.28 4.53
CA ALA A 79 6.25 10.55 4.35
C ALA A 79 6.77 11.12 5.67
N ASN A 80 6.03 10.94 6.76
CA ASN A 80 6.39 11.36 8.11
C ASN A 80 7.11 10.29 8.93
N LYS A 81 7.52 9.15 8.32
CA LYS A 81 8.24 8.04 8.95
C LYS A 81 7.50 7.43 10.17
N GLN A 82 6.18 7.46 10.16
CA GLN A 82 5.34 6.77 11.16
C GLN A 82 5.31 5.26 10.89
N VAL A 83 5.57 4.88 9.64
CA VAL A 83 5.80 3.50 9.20
C VAL A 83 7.09 3.44 8.38
N ASP A 84 7.71 2.26 8.35
CA ASP A 84 8.96 2.00 7.64
C ASP A 84 8.72 1.62 6.19
N MET A 85 7.56 1.01 5.90
CA MET A 85 7.20 0.53 4.57
C MET A 85 5.69 0.69 4.33
N ALA A 86 5.30 0.92 3.09
CA ALA A 86 3.90 1.00 2.68
C ALA A 86 3.64 0.26 1.36
N TRP A 87 2.49 -0.43 1.30
CA TRP A 87 1.91 -0.91 0.05
C TRP A 87 1.11 0.20 -0.58
N PHE A 88 1.57 0.67 -1.72
CA PHE A 88 0.96 1.78 -2.46
C PHE A 88 0.48 1.34 -3.84
N GLY A 89 -0.52 2.04 -4.39
CA GLY A 89 -0.70 2.13 -5.83
C GLY A 89 0.26 3.17 -6.40
N GLY A 90 0.42 3.19 -7.74
CA GLY A 90 1.33 4.12 -8.40
C GLY A 90 1.07 5.59 -8.07
N PHE A 91 -0.20 6.00 -7.95
CA PHE A 91 -0.53 7.39 -7.62
C PHE A 91 -0.24 7.72 -6.15
N THR A 92 -0.53 6.84 -5.21
CA THR A 92 -0.14 7.04 -3.80
C THR A 92 1.37 7.03 -3.61
N PHE A 93 2.12 6.23 -4.39
CA PHE A 93 3.57 6.33 -4.44
C PHE A 93 4.02 7.73 -4.91
N VAL A 94 3.47 8.23 -6.01
CA VAL A 94 3.80 9.58 -6.53
C VAL A 94 3.48 10.65 -5.49
N GLN A 95 2.32 10.57 -4.83
CA GLN A 95 1.95 11.49 -3.76
C GLN A 95 2.93 11.42 -2.57
N ALA A 96 3.31 10.20 -2.14
CA ALA A 96 4.28 10.01 -1.07
C ALA A 96 5.66 10.54 -1.44
N ASN A 97 6.08 10.37 -2.71
CA ASN A 97 7.34 10.89 -3.21
C ASN A 97 7.37 12.43 -3.18
N VAL A 98 6.32 13.07 -3.66
CA VAL A 98 6.19 14.54 -3.61
C VAL A 98 6.15 15.01 -2.14
N ARG A 99 5.33 14.37 -1.30
CA ARG A 99 5.15 14.76 0.11
C ARG A 99 6.42 14.61 0.94
N SER A 100 7.24 13.60 0.66
CA SER A 100 8.52 13.37 1.33
C SER A 100 9.70 14.14 0.74
N GLY A 101 9.48 15.02 -0.25
CA GLY A 101 10.54 15.75 -0.94
C GLY A 101 11.46 14.84 -1.76
N GLY A 102 10.91 13.86 -2.45
CA GLY A 102 11.65 12.92 -3.31
C GLY A 102 12.24 11.72 -2.56
N LYS A 103 11.78 11.45 -1.33
CA LYS A 103 12.37 10.41 -0.47
C LYS A 103 11.59 9.10 -0.41
N ALA A 104 10.53 8.91 -1.19
CA ALA A 104 9.87 7.61 -1.33
C ALA A 104 10.63 6.76 -2.35
N VAL A 105 10.97 5.52 -1.98
CA VAL A 105 11.74 4.58 -2.80
C VAL A 105 10.93 3.30 -2.97
N PRO A 106 10.40 3.01 -4.16
CA PRO A 106 9.73 1.75 -4.44
C PRO A 106 10.80 0.66 -4.58
N LEU A 107 10.63 -0.46 -3.87
CA LEU A 107 11.60 -1.55 -3.88
C LEU A 107 11.22 -2.67 -4.83
N VAL A 108 9.99 -3.15 -4.68
CA VAL A 108 9.46 -4.29 -5.43
C VAL A 108 7.99 -4.08 -5.76
N GLN A 109 7.55 -4.76 -6.81
CA GLN A 109 6.16 -4.82 -7.25
C GLN A 109 5.80 -6.26 -7.61
N ARG A 110 4.52 -6.56 -7.75
CA ARG A 110 4.09 -7.82 -8.36
C ARG A 110 4.39 -7.78 -9.85
N ALA A 111 4.68 -8.91 -10.47
CA ALA A 111 4.88 -8.97 -11.93
C ALA A 111 3.64 -8.45 -12.69
N GLU A 112 2.45 -8.67 -12.15
CA GLU A 112 1.17 -8.21 -12.70
C GLU A 112 1.04 -6.68 -12.72
N ASP A 113 1.78 -5.98 -11.86
CA ASP A 113 1.72 -4.52 -11.76
C ASP A 113 2.48 -3.79 -12.87
N GLU A 114 3.27 -4.49 -13.68
CA GLU A 114 3.93 -3.92 -14.88
C GLU A 114 2.94 -3.62 -16.01
N THR A 115 1.82 -4.36 -16.04
CA THR A 115 0.79 -4.24 -17.09
C THR A 115 -0.61 -4.18 -16.48
N PHE A 116 -0.75 -3.45 -15.39
CA PHE A 116 -1.99 -3.36 -14.62
C PHE A 116 -3.09 -2.63 -15.40
N LYS A 117 -4.36 -2.89 -15.06
CA LYS A 117 -5.52 -2.29 -15.74
C LYS A 117 -6.61 -1.93 -14.74
N SER A 118 -7.42 -0.96 -15.15
CA SER A 118 -8.72 -0.69 -14.53
C SER A 118 -9.85 -1.28 -15.36
N VAL A 119 -10.96 -1.56 -14.70
CA VAL A 119 -12.21 -1.90 -15.36
C VAL A 119 -13.31 -0.92 -14.97
N PHE A 120 -14.20 -0.66 -15.91
CA PHE A 120 -15.48 0.02 -15.65
C PHE A 120 -16.59 -1.02 -15.66
N ILE A 121 -17.40 -1.02 -14.62
CA ILE A 121 -18.50 -1.96 -14.41
C ILE A 121 -19.84 -1.25 -14.35
N THR A 122 -20.91 -1.94 -14.73
CA THR A 122 -22.29 -1.44 -14.70
C THR A 122 -23.30 -2.58 -14.62
N THR A 123 -24.50 -2.29 -14.16
CA THR A 123 -25.68 -3.16 -14.29
C THR A 123 -26.60 -2.72 -15.45
N ASP A 124 -26.40 -1.52 -16.00
CA ASP A 124 -27.22 -0.97 -17.09
C ASP A 124 -26.80 -1.57 -18.44
N PRO A 125 -27.65 -2.36 -19.13
CA PRO A 125 -27.31 -2.94 -20.43
C PRO A 125 -27.14 -1.88 -21.53
N ALA A 126 -27.60 -0.66 -21.34
CA ALA A 126 -27.48 0.43 -22.30
C ALA A 126 -26.06 1.05 -22.29
N ILE A 127 -25.32 0.96 -21.17
CA ILE A 127 -23.95 1.48 -21.06
C ILE A 127 -22.97 0.47 -21.69
N LYS A 128 -22.42 0.79 -22.84
CA LYS A 128 -21.49 -0.08 -23.61
C LYS A 128 -20.13 0.55 -23.84
N THR A 129 -20.03 1.87 -23.77
CA THR A 129 -18.84 2.67 -24.03
C THR A 129 -18.65 3.73 -22.95
N LEU A 130 -17.47 4.36 -22.89
CA LEU A 130 -17.25 5.51 -21.98
C LEU A 130 -18.17 6.67 -22.29
N ALA A 131 -18.56 6.87 -23.56
CA ALA A 131 -19.47 7.96 -23.96
C ALA A 131 -20.88 7.82 -23.34
N ASP A 132 -21.33 6.61 -23.08
CA ASP A 132 -22.65 6.33 -22.48
C ASP A 132 -22.70 6.73 -20.99
N LEU A 133 -21.56 7.10 -20.39
CA LEU A 133 -21.48 7.60 -19.01
C LEU A 133 -21.94 9.06 -18.88
N LYS A 134 -22.08 9.82 -19.97
CA LYS A 134 -22.60 11.19 -19.93
C LYS A 134 -23.99 11.22 -19.31
N GLY A 135 -24.19 12.13 -18.36
CA GLY A 135 -25.44 12.25 -17.61
C GLY A 135 -25.69 11.13 -16.57
N LYS A 136 -24.76 10.19 -16.39
CA LYS A 136 -24.86 9.09 -15.43
C LYS A 136 -24.19 9.43 -14.09
N SER A 137 -24.53 8.69 -13.04
CA SER A 137 -23.81 8.71 -11.76
C SER A 137 -22.74 7.65 -11.77
N VAL A 138 -21.49 8.04 -11.51
CA VAL A 138 -20.35 7.15 -11.57
C VAL A 138 -19.59 7.17 -10.23
N SER A 139 -19.22 6.01 -9.73
CA SER A 139 -18.36 5.88 -8.55
C SER A 139 -16.93 5.55 -8.96
N PHE A 140 -16.01 6.36 -8.48
CA PHE A 140 -14.60 6.01 -8.38
C PHE A 140 -14.31 5.31 -7.05
N GLY A 141 -13.09 4.77 -6.88
CA GLY A 141 -12.58 4.26 -5.61
C GLY A 141 -12.23 5.39 -4.63
N SER A 142 -11.01 5.37 -4.06
CA SER A 142 -10.45 6.53 -3.33
C SER A 142 -10.00 7.62 -4.30
N GLN A 143 -10.03 8.88 -3.86
CA GLN A 143 -9.49 10.01 -4.63
C GLN A 143 -7.99 9.83 -4.95
N SER A 144 -7.22 9.17 -4.08
CA SER A 144 -5.80 8.86 -4.27
C SER A 144 -5.54 7.49 -4.92
N SER A 145 -6.59 6.79 -5.38
CA SER A 145 -6.42 5.50 -6.06
C SER A 145 -5.92 5.69 -7.49
N THR A 146 -4.93 4.89 -7.91
CA THR A 146 -4.49 4.80 -9.31
C THR A 146 -5.56 4.18 -10.16
N SER A 147 -5.86 2.90 -9.89
CA SER A 147 -6.77 2.08 -10.70
C SER A 147 -8.26 2.35 -10.46
N GLY A 148 -8.61 2.90 -9.28
CA GLY A 148 -10.00 3.25 -8.97
C GLY A 148 -10.37 4.70 -9.29
N HIS A 149 -9.40 5.58 -9.60
CA HIS A 149 -9.70 6.99 -9.90
C HIS A 149 -8.78 7.59 -10.97
N LEU A 150 -7.48 7.78 -10.69
CA LEU A 150 -6.60 8.56 -11.57
C LEU A 150 -6.61 8.05 -13.00
N MET A 151 -6.28 6.77 -13.23
CA MET A 151 -6.18 6.24 -14.59
C MET A 151 -7.54 6.16 -15.29
N PRO A 152 -8.63 5.68 -14.65
CA PRO A 152 -9.96 5.82 -15.21
C PRO A 152 -10.32 7.25 -15.62
N ARG A 153 -10.05 8.25 -14.76
CA ARG A 153 -10.29 9.66 -15.05
C ARG A 153 -9.44 10.15 -16.22
N SER A 154 -8.17 9.78 -16.27
CA SER A 154 -7.28 10.16 -17.36
C SER A 154 -7.81 9.68 -18.71
N TYR A 155 -8.21 8.43 -18.82
CA TYR A 155 -8.77 7.86 -20.06
C TYR A 155 -10.14 8.48 -20.43
N LEU A 156 -10.96 8.87 -19.44
CA LEU A 156 -12.17 9.65 -19.72
C LEU A 156 -11.83 11.02 -20.32
N LEU A 157 -10.85 11.73 -19.75
CA LEU A 157 -10.41 13.03 -20.27
C LEU A 157 -9.79 12.91 -21.67
N GLU A 158 -9.00 11.88 -21.95
CA GLU A 158 -8.50 11.56 -23.29
C GLU A 158 -9.62 11.33 -24.30
N ALA A 159 -10.70 10.66 -23.87
CA ALA A 159 -11.93 10.45 -24.64
C ALA A 159 -12.82 11.70 -24.73
N LYS A 160 -12.36 12.87 -24.24
CA LYS A 160 -13.13 14.14 -24.20
C LYS A 160 -14.38 14.04 -23.35
N ILE A 161 -14.31 13.30 -22.26
CA ILE A 161 -15.35 13.17 -21.25
C ILE A 161 -14.78 13.71 -19.94
N ASP A 162 -15.27 14.84 -19.48
CA ASP A 162 -14.87 15.44 -18.21
C ASP A 162 -15.83 14.96 -17.11
N PRO A 163 -15.40 14.09 -16.17
CA PRO A 163 -16.29 13.57 -15.14
C PRO A 163 -17.01 14.64 -14.33
N ASP A 164 -16.35 15.79 -14.09
CA ASP A 164 -16.91 16.86 -13.27
C ASP A 164 -17.98 17.67 -14.01
N LYS A 165 -18.02 17.59 -15.35
CA LYS A 165 -18.98 18.34 -16.20
C LYS A 165 -20.01 17.42 -16.86
N ASP A 166 -19.55 16.26 -17.34
CA ASP A 166 -20.35 15.38 -18.18
C ASP A 166 -21.15 14.35 -17.36
N PHE A 167 -20.73 14.04 -16.10
CA PHE A 167 -21.49 13.12 -15.26
C PHE A 167 -22.57 13.86 -14.46
N ARG A 168 -23.71 13.20 -14.26
CA ARG A 168 -24.74 13.72 -13.35
C ARG A 168 -24.22 13.80 -11.90
N ARG A 169 -23.39 12.84 -11.49
CA ARG A 169 -22.78 12.77 -10.16
C ARG A 169 -21.49 11.95 -10.19
N VAL A 170 -20.45 12.48 -9.60
CA VAL A 170 -19.25 11.72 -9.23
C VAL A 170 -19.35 11.34 -7.76
N ALA A 171 -19.09 10.07 -7.45
CA ALA A 171 -19.00 9.55 -6.09
C ALA A 171 -17.63 8.90 -5.87
N TYR A 172 -17.20 8.82 -4.63
CA TYR A 172 -15.99 8.11 -4.22
C TYR A 172 -16.36 7.09 -3.15
N SER A 173 -16.15 5.81 -3.46
CA SER A 173 -16.50 4.70 -2.55
C SER A 173 -15.46 4.45 -1.46
N GLY A 174 -14.24 4.93 -1.67
CA GLY A 174 -13.09 4.74 -0.78
C GLY A 174 -12.30 3.47 -1.07
N ALA A 175 -12.92 2.37 -1.50
CA ALA A 175 -12.30 1.08 -1.74
C ALA A 175 -12.91 0.36 -2.95
N HIS A 176 -12.20 -0.62 -3.53
CA HIS A 176 -12.64 -1.30 -4.74
C HIS A 176 -13.85 -2.20 -4.53
N ASP A 177 -13.91 -2.93 -3.43
CA ASP A 177 -15.05 -3.76 -3.05
C ASP A 177 -16.32 -2.91 -2.80
N ALA A 178 -16.15 -1.74 -2.20
CA ALA A 178 -17.23 -0.77 -2.01
C ALA A 178 -17.76 -0.21 -3.34
N THR A 179 -16.89 -0.02 -4.36
CA THR A 179 -17.32 0.34 -5.72
C THR A 179 -18.20 -0.75 -6.33
N ILE A 180 -17.78 -2.03 -6.25
CA ILE A 180 -18.57 -3.16 -6.74
C ILE A 180 -19.94 -3.18 -6.06
N ALA A 181 -19.95 -3.06 -4.72
CA ALA A 181 -21.18 -3.08 -3.96
C ALA A 181 -22.13 -1.92 -4.31
N ALA A 182 -21.59 -0.73 -4.57
CA ALA A 182 -22.40 0.44 -4.96
C ALA A 182 -23.07 0.24 -6.32
N VAL A 183 -22.35 -0.32 -7.31
CA VAL A 183 -22.90 -0.63 -8.64
C VAL A 183 -23.93 -1.77 -8.53
N ALA A 184 -23.59 -2.85 -7.85
CA ALA A 184 -24.48 -4.01 -7.69
C ALA A 184 -25.80 -3.65 -7.01
N ALA A 185 -25.76 -2.70 -6.07
CA ALA A 185 -26.92 -2.19 -5.36
C ALA A 185 -27.70 -1.08 -6.13
N GLY A 186 -27.27 -0.70 -7.33
CA GLY A 186 -27.88 0.37 -8.12
C GLY A 186 -27.75 1.78 -7.50
N LYS A 187 -26.80 1.98 -6.56
CA LYS A 187 -26.55 3.30 -5.95
C LYS A 187 -25.88 4.28 -6.91
N VAL A 188 -25.21 3.75 -7.91
CA VAL A 188 -24.62 4.46 -9.05
C VAL A 188 -24.83 3.63 -10.31
N ASP A 189 -24.81 4.31 -11.48
CA ASP A 189 -25.04 3.67 -12.78
C ASP A 189 -23.82 2.87 -13.26
N ALA A 190 -22.60 3.32 -12.87
CA ALA A 190 -21.35 2.67 -13.21
C ALA A 190 -20.27 2.92 -12.13
N GLY A 191 -19.19 2.16 -12.19
CA GLY A 191 -18.05 2.36 -11.31
C GLY A 191 -16.74 1.92 -11.94
N ALA A 192 -15.63 2.53 -11.49
CA ALA A 192 -14.29 2.19 -11.94
C ALA A 192 -13.46 1.61 -10.79
N LEU A 193 -12.74 0.52 -11.05
CA LEU A 193 -11.95 -0.18 -10.05
C LEU A 193 -10.81 -1.00 -10.63
N ASN A 194 -10.02 -1.53 -9.74
CA ASN A 194 -8.92 -2.47 -9.96
C ASN A 194 -9.43 -3.79 -10.57
N ILE A 195 -8.84 -4.21 -11.69
CA ILE A 195 -9.21 -5.44 -12.39
C ILE A 195 -9.01 -6.69 -11.51
N SER A 196 -7.94 -6.77 -10.72
CA SER A 196 -7.65 -7.98 -9.93
C SER A 196 -8.61 -8.17 -8.75
N VAL A 197 -9.20 -7.08 -8.23
CA VAL A 197 -10.28 -7.16 -7.25
C VAL A 197 -11.58 -7.60 -7.91
N TRP A 198 -11.87 -7.07 -9.09
CA TRP A 198 -13.03 -7.52 -9.88
C TRP A 198 -12.97 -9.02 -10.17
N ASP A 199 -11.84 -9.50 -10.73
CA ASP A 199 -11.65 -10.89 -11.08
C ASP A 199 -11.80 -11.82 -9.86
N LYS A 200 -11.25 -11.39 -8.71
CA LYS A 200 -11.41 -12.11 -7.45
C LYS A 200 -12.86 -12.18 -7.00
N PHE A 201 -13.60 -11.08 -7.08
CA PHE A 201 -15.02 -11.05 -6.70
C PHE A 201 -15.87 -11.97 -7.57
N VAL A 202 -15.58 -12.05 -8.87
CA VAL A 202 -16.24 -12.98 -9.79
C VAL A 202 -15.85 -14.42 -9.45
N ALA A 203 -14.56 -14.72 -9.28
CA ALA A 203 -14.06 -16.06 -8.96
C ALA A 203 -14.62 -16.58 -7.62
N ASP A 204 -14.69 -15.72 -6.60
CA ASP A 204 -15.23 -16.03 -5.28
C ASP A 204 -16.78 -16.03 -5.24
N ARG A 205 -17.44 -15.71 -6.36
CA ARG A 205 -18.92 -15.56 -6.44
C ARG A 205 -19.48 -14.51 -5.47
N LYS A 206 -18.68 -13.48 -5.16
CA LYS A 206 -19.08 -12.35 -4.30
C LYS A 206 -19.88 -11.28 -5.05
N VAL A 207 -19.93 -11.37 -6.36
CA VAL A 207 -20.76 -10.53 -7.24
C VAL A 207 -21.46 -11.41 -8.27
N ASP A 208 -22.72 -11.05 -8.58
CA ASP A 208 -23.48 -11.72 -9.64
C ASP A 208 -23.02 -11.15 -11.00
N ALA A 209 -22.10 -11.85 -11.66
CA ALA A 209 -21.56 -11.45 -12.95
C ALA A 209 -22.58 -11.54 -14.12
N SER A 210 -23.77 -12.11 -13.88
CA SER A 210 -24.86 -12.03 -14.84
C SER A 210 -25.59 -10.67 -14.83
N LYS A 211 -25.47 -9.94 -13.71
CA LYS A 211 -26.09 -8.62 -13.51
C LYS A 211 -25.08 -7.49 -13.61
N VAL A 212 -23.91 -7.65 -12.96
CA VAL A 212 -22.83 -6.66 -13.02
C VAL A 212 -21.80 -7.12 -14.03
N ARG A 213 -21.50 -6.27 -15.00
CA ARG A 213 -20.55 -6.62 -16.08
C ARG A 213 -19.51 -5.54 -16.29
N VAL A 214 -18.35 -5.94 -16.77
CA VAL A 214 -17.35 -5.02 -17.33
C VAL A 214 -17.81 -4.59 -18.71
N PHE A 215 -17.78 -3.27 -18.97
CA PHE A 215 -18.07 -2.71 -20.29
C PHE A 215 -16.86 -2.02 -20.92
N TYR A 216 -15.85 -1.67 -20.11
CA TYR A 216 -14.62 -1.08 -20.60
C TYR A 216 -13.43 -1.53 -19.72
N THR A 217 -12.32 -1.87 -20.37
CA THR A 217 -11.03 -2.14 -19.73
C THR A 217 -10.00 -1.15 -20.28
N THR A 218 -9.25 -0.51 -19.40
CA THR A 218 -8.24 0.48 -19.81
C THR A 218 -7.04 -0.16 -20.49
N PRO A 219 -6.23 0.61 -21.24
CA PRO A 219 -4.86 0.25 -21.53
C PRO A 219 -4.08 -0.03 -20.25
N SER A 220 -2.94 -0.73 -20.37
CA SER A 220 -2.10 -1.08 -19.22
C SER A 220 -1.22 0.09 -18.76
N TYR A 221 -0.90 0.06 -17.47
CA TYR A 221 0.00 1.00 -16.80
C TYR A 221 0.67 0.31 -15.60
N TYR A 222 1.72 0.90 -15.03
CA TYR A 222 2.32 0.45 -13.77
C TYR A 222 1.43 0.84 -12.58
N ASP A 223 1.22 -0.08 -11.62
CA ASP A 223 0.41 0.25 -10.44
C ASP A 223 1.13 -0.09 -9.14
N TYR A 224 0.76 -1.15 -8.44
CA TYR A 224 1.15 -1.36 -7.04
C TYR A 224 2.64 -1.57 -6.82
N ASN A 225 3.12 -1.17 -5.63
CA ASN A 225 4.51 -1.35 -5.19
C ASN A 225 4.63 -1.34 -3.66
N TRP A 226 5.67 -1.98 -3.15
CA TRP A 226 6.16 -1.80 -1.79
C TRP A 226 7.20 -0.69 -1.78
N THR A 227 6.90 0.36 -1.04
CA THR A 227 7.73 1.58 -0.94
C THR A 227 8.24 1.78 0.47
N VAL A 228 9.49 2.24 0.59
CA VAL A 228 10.15 2.62 1.84
C VAL A 228 10.63 4.06 1.78
N HIS A 229 11.06 4.62 2.92
CA HIS A 229 11.70 5.93 2.93
C HIS A 229 13.19 5.82 2.55
N ALA A 230 13.72 6.79 1.81
CA ALA A 230 15.12 6.79 1.33
C ALA A 230 16.14 6.72 2.47
N ASP A 231 15.82 7.30 3.63
CA ASP A 231 16.67 7.30 4.83
C ASP A 231 16.80 5.91 5.51
N MET A 232 16.01 4.92 5.08
CA MET A 232 16.17 3.55 5.57
C MET A 232 17.58 3.04 5.23
N PRO A 233 18.29 2.34 6.16
CA PRO A 233 19.60 1.78 5.89
C PRO A 233 19.61 0.86 4.65
N ALA A 234 20.63 0.98 3.80
CA ALA A 234 20.73 0.21 2.57
C ALA A 234 20.60 -1.31 2.82
N ALA A 235 21.31 -1.82 3.85
CA ALA A 235 21.24 -3.23 4.21
C ALA A 235 19.81 -3.69 4.59
N THR A 236 18.99 -2.82 5.15
CA THR A 236 17.57 -3.13 5.45
C THR A 236 16.74 -3.13 4.19
N LYS A 237 16.94 -2.15 3.29
CA LYS A 237 16.29 -2.13 1.97
C LYS A 237 16.59 -3.39 1.16
N ASP A 238 17.87 -3.81 1.14
CA ASP A 238 18.31 -5.01 0.43
C ASP A 238 17.68 -6.28 1.02
N LYS A 239 17.63 -6.39 2.36
CA LYS A 239 16.95 -7.51 3.04
C LYS A 239 15.45 -7.56 2.72
N LEU A 240 14.77 -6.42 2.72
CA LEU A 240 13.34 -6.33 2.37
C LEU A 240 13.11 -6.72 0.92
N ALA A 241 13.85 -6.12 -0.02
CA ALA A 241 13.74 -6.46 -1.43
C ALA A 241 13.96 -7.97 -1.64
N LYS A 242 15.03 -8.51 -1.06
CA LYS A 242 15.33 -9.94 -1.14
C LYS A 242 14.21 -10.80 -0.53
N ALA A 243 13.63 -10.40 0.60
CA ALA A 243 12.54 -11.14 1.22
C ALA A 243 11.35 -11.30 0.27
N PHE A 244 10.95 -10.23 -0.44
CA PHE A 244 9.87 -10.32 -1.44
C PHE A 244 10.28 -11.10 -2.69
N LEU A 245 11.48 -10.90 -3.20
CA LEU A 245 11.99 -11.58 -4.40
C LEU A 245 12.20 -13.09 -4.20
N ASP A 246 12.47 -13.52 -2.97
CA ASP A 246 12.62 -14.94 -2.59
C ASP A 246 11.26 -15.66 -2.40
N LEU A 247 10.12 -14.93 -2.38
CA LEU A 247 8.81 -15.57 -2.29
C LEU A 247 8.57 -16.45 -3.52
N SER A 248 8.33 -17.73 -3.26
CA SER A 248 8.16 -18.74 -4.30
C SER A 248 6.88 -19.54 -4.09
N PRO A 249 6.10 -19.81 -5.14
CA PRO A 249 4.93 -20.69 -5.06
C PRO A 249 5.31 -22.16 -4.78
N ALA A 250 6.61 -22.51 -4.86
CA ALA A 250 7.10 -23.84 -4.55
C ALA A 250 7.11 -24.14 -3.03
N THR A 251 7.02 -23.14 -2.19
CA THR A 251 6.92 -23.30 -0.74
C THR A 251 5.51 -23.00 -0.23
N PRO A 252 4.97 -23.75 0.74
CA PRO A 252 3.62 -23.48 1.28
C PRO A 252 3.46 -22.04 1.81
N GLU A 253 4.46 -21.51 2.52
CA GLU A 253 4.47 -20.15 3.04
C GLU A 253 4.47 -19.11 1.92
N GLY A 254 5.39 -19.26 0.94
CA GLY A 254 5.49 -18.33 -0.18
C GLY A 254 4.23 -18.35 -1.04
N LYS A 255 3.69 -19.55 -1.33
CA LYS A 255 2.42 -19.68 -2.06
C LYS A 255 1.28 -18.98 -1.33
N ALA A 256 1.13 -19.17 -0.03
CA ALA A 256 0.06 -18.54 0.75
C ALA A 256 0.14 -17.01 0.70
N ILE A 257 1.35 -16.43 0.82
CA ILE A 257 1.55 -14.98 0.73
C ILE A 257 1.28 -14.47 -0.68
N LEU A 258 1.81 -15.14 -1.70
CA LEU A 258 1.60 -14.77 -3.11
C LEU A 258 0.12 -14.79 -3.48
N ASP A 259 -0.61 -15.86 -3.11
CA ASP A 259 -2.06 -15.97 -3.35
C ASP A 259 -2.83 -14.81 -2.68
N LEU A 260 -2.48 -14.48 -1.42
CA LEU A 260 -3.09 -13.37 -0.70
C LEU A 260 -2.80 -12.00 -1.35
N GLN A 261 -1.61 -11.83 -1.91
CA GLN A 261 -1.21 -10.61 -2.62
C GLN A 261 -1.69 -10.61 -4.08
N ARG A 262 -2.30 -11.68 -4.57
CA ARG A 262 -2.66 -11.88 -6.00
C ARG A 262 -1.44 -11.70 -6.91
N ALA A 263 -0.32 -12.29 -6.52
CA ALA A 263 0.96 -12.22 -7.19
C ALA A 263 1.40 -13.60 -7.68
N THR A 264 1.94 -13.68 -8.88
CA THR A 264 2.68 -14.87 -9.34
C THR A 264 4.10 -14.85 -8.77
N ARG A 265 4.69 -13.68 -8.71
CA ARG A 265 5.99 -13.38 -8.09
C ARG A 265 6.14 -11.88 -7.86
N PHE A 266 7.13 -11.50 -7.07
CA PHE A 266 7.60 -10.12 -6.99
C PHE A 266 8.80 -9.89 -7.92
N VAL A 267 8.92 -8.67 -8.43
CA VAL A 267 10.02 -8.21 -9.29
C VAL A 267 10.54 -6.86 -8.76
N PRO A 268 11.81 -6.50 -9.04
CA PRO A 268 12.30 -5.17 -8.69
C PRO A 268 11.51 -4.08 -9.43
N THR A 269 11.40 -2.91 -8.81
CA THR A 269 10.80 -1.74 -9.45
C THR A 269 11.61 -0.47 -9.15
N SER A 270 11.30 0.61 -9.85
CA SER A 270 11.95 1.91 -9.66
C SER A 270 10.97 3.06 -9.84
N ALA A 271 11.31 4.23 -9.35
CA ALA A 271 10.49 5.44 -9.49
C ALA A 271 10.21 5.81 -10.95
N ASP A 272 11.11 5.45 -11.86
CA ASP A 272 10.95 5.75 -13.30
C ASP A 272 9.73 5.08 -13.93
N ASN A 273 9.32 3.92 -13.42
CA ASN A 273 8.14 3.20 -13.88
C ASN A 273 6.84 3.98 -13.65
N TYR A 274 6.83 4.92 -12.71
CA TYR A 274 5.65 5.69 -12.32
C TYR A 274 5.60 7.10 -12.90
N LYS A 275 6.55 7.48 -13.79
CA LYS A 275 6.56 8.79 -14.48
C LYS A 275 5.28 9.02 -15.29
N GLY A 276 4.74 7.97 -15.91
CA GLY A 276 3.47 8.06 -16.65
C GLY A 276 2.28 8.35 -15.71
N ILE A 277 2.29 7.76 -14.52
CA ILE A 277 1.28 8.02 -13.48
C ILE A 277 1.37 9.47 -12.97
N GLU A 278 2.60 9.96 -12.75
CA GLU A 278 2.81 11.35 -12.36
C GLU A 278 2.33 12.33 -13.44
N ALA A 279 2.67 12.07 -14.71
CA ALA A 279 2.21 12.89 -15.83
C ALA A 279 0.69 12.91 -15.96
N ALA A 280 0.03 11.75 -15.82
CA ALA A 280 -1.42 11.63 -15.81
C ALA A 280 -2.04 12.44 -14.65
N ALA A 281 -1.45 12.37 -13.45
CA ALA A 281 -1.94 13.08 -12.27
C ALA A 281 -1.84 14.62 -12.44
N ARG A 282 -0.75 15.10 -13.01
CA ARG A 282 -0.58 16.53 -13.32
C ARG A 282 -1.55 16.99 -14.41
N SER A 283 -1.69 16.22 -15.48
CA SER A 283 -2.63 16.51 -16.58
C SER A 283 -4.09 16.51 -16.11
N ALA A 284 -4.47 15.64 -15.19
CA ALA A 284 -5.80 15.58 -14.61
C ALA A 284 -6.05 16.63 -13.50
N GLY A 285 -5.04 17.48 -13.17
CA GLY A 285 -5.13 18.48 -12.11
C GLY A 285 -5.17 17.89 -10.68
N LEU A 286 -4.79 16.63 -10.51
CA LEU A 286 -4.81 15.93 -9.22
C LEU A 286 -3.47 16.02 -8.48
N LEU A 287 -2.44 16.51 -9.14
CA LEU A 287 -1.13 16.80 -8.56
C LEU A 287 -0.67 18.18 -9.05
N LYS A 288 -0.23 19.01 -8.11
CA LYS A 288 0.32 20.36 -8.40
C LYS A 288 1.80 20.31 -8.75
#